data_10d40af71779eac233f25b3a7001fca5
#
_entry.id   10d40af71779eac233f25b3a7001fca5
#
_cell.length_a   1.000
_cell.length_b   1.000
_cell.length_c   1.000
_cell.angle_alpha   90.00
_cell.angle_beta   90.00
_cell.angle_gamma   90.00
#
_symmetry.space_group_name_H-M   'P 1'
#
loop_
_entity.id
_entity.type
_entity.pdbx_description
1 polymer ?
#
loop_
_entity_poly.entity_id
_entity_poly.type
_entity_poly.pdbx_seq_one_letter_code
_entity_poly.pdbx_strand_id
1 'polypeptide(L)'
;MINHYFHQLLAITLLVSSTTAIAERGPAIPDYPADRVAENVYVIHGPLGVPSVKNQGFMNNPAFVIGDKGVILIDPGSSVQTGEMVLRQIRKLSELPVVAVFNTHIHGDHWFANQAIHDAYPDVAIYGHEEMRKLVLKGEGQRFFETLMRMTEGAVAGTLEVPPNQSAAHGDELTIAGVTLHILFEPKAHSYSDIMIELPQQRILFLGDNVMSKRLGQMDSGTFNGNIAAIELALESRAEIYIPGHGRTGGREVPETYLDYLSSLKTEVAKHFEEGLSDFEMSPLIVETLSRFSDWVDFERNVGRHISLAYLEVEAELF
;
A
#
# COMPACT_ATOMS: atom_id res chain seq x y z
N MET A 1 -33.41 68.52 -44.94
CA MET A 1 -32.08 67.95 -44.91
C MET A 1 -31.94 67.24 -43.57
N ILE A 2 -32.12 65.91 -43.58
CA ILE A 2 -32.05 65.06 -42.35
C ILE A 2 -30.82 64.19 -42.46
N ASN A 3 -29.82 64.46 -41.60
CA ASN A 3 -28.59 63.68 -41.52
C ASN A 3 -28.85 62.40 -40.73
N HIS A 4 -28.65 61.21 -41.31
CA HIS A 4 -28.64 59.92 -40.66
C HIS A 4 -27.20 59.56 -40.30
N TYR A 5 -26.86 59.52 -39.01
CA TYR A 5 -25.64 58.92 -38.49
C TYR A 5 -25.86 57.42 -38.29
N PHE A 6 -25.16 56.60 -39.08
CA PHE A 6 -25.05 55.16 -38.87
C PHE A 6 -23.98 54.90 -37.82
N HIS A 7 -24.35 54.38 -36.66
CA HIS A 7 -23.40 53.85 -35.68
C HIS A 7 -23.17 52.37 -35.98
N GLN A 8 -21.96 52.04 -36.46
CA GLN A 8 -21.51 50.65 -36.55
C GLN A 8 -21.02 50.22 -35.17
N LEU A 9 -21.76 49.27 -34.52
CA LEU A 9 -21.27 48.54 -33.34
C LEU A 9 -20.30 47.43 -33.81
N LEU A 10 -19.04 47.59 -33.47
CA LEU A 10 -18.02 46.54 -33.65
C LEU A 10 -18.09 45.55 -32.48
N ALA A 11 -18.70 44.38 -32.70
CA ALA A 11 -18.72 43.30 -31.73
C ALA A 11 -17.35 42.59 -31.72
N ILE A 12 -16.54 42.86 -30.71
CA ILE A 12 -15.29 42.12 -30.46
C ILE A 12 -15.65 40.80 -29.74
N THR A 13 -15.64 39.70 -30.47
CA THR A 13 -15.78 38.36 -29.91
C THR A 13 -14.43 37.95 -29.31
N LEU A 14 -14.29 38.00 -27.98
CA LEU A 14 -13.16 37.41 -27.27
C LEU A 14 -13.32 35.87 -27.34
N LEU A 15 -12.47 35.23 -28.16
CA LEU A 15 -12.24 33.79 -28.06
C LEU A 15 -11.39 33.53 -26.81
N VAL A 16 -12.03 33.10 -25.72
CA VAL A 16 -11.34 32.54 -24.57
C VAL A 16 -10.92 31.11 -24.96
N SER A 17 -9.69 30.93 -25.42
CA SER A 17 -9.07 29.62 -25.55
C SER A 17 -8.80 29.08 -24.15
N SER A 18 -9.69 28.25 -23.62
CA SER A 18 -9.39 27.44 -22.44
C SER A 18 -8.36 26.39 -22.84
N THR A 19 -7.08 26.71 -22.66
CA THR A 19 -6.03 25.70 -22.61
C THR A 19 -6.26 24.92 -21.31
N THR A 20 -6.86 23.73 -21.41
CA THR A 20 -6.73 22.72 -20.34
C THR A 20 -5.26 22.44 -20.19
N ALA A 21 -4.64 22.98 -19.15
CA ALA A 21 -3.31 22.59 -18.75
C ALA A 21 -3.42 21.10 -18.40
N ILE A 22 -2.95 20.24 -19.29
CA ILE A 22 -2.66 18.84 -18.95
C ILE A 22 -1.60 18.95 -17.87
N ALA A 23 -1.93 18.54 -16.64
CA ALA A 23 -0.95 18.52 -15.56
C ALA A 23 0.27 17.74 -16.06
N GLU A 24 1.43 18.39 -16.01
CA GLU A 24 2.66 17.79 -16.51
C GLU A 24 2.91 16.49 -15.73
N ARG A 25 3.05 15.40 -16.46
CA ARG A 25 3.21 14.07 -15.87
C ARG A 25 4.59 13.94 -15.26
N GLY A 26 4.69 13.33 -14.08
CA GLY A 26 5.98 13.05 -13.44
C GLY A 26 6.88 12.14 -14.28
N PRO A 27 8.19 12.11 -14.02
CA PRO A 27 9.15 11.34 -14.80
C PRO A 27 8.92 9.83 -14.66
N ALA A 28 9.30 9.07 -15.69
CA ALA A 28 9.24 7.61 -15.66
C ALA A 28 10.16 7.03 -14.57
N ILE A 29 9.69 6.02 -13.88
CA ILE A 29 10.49 5.26 -12.90
C ILE A 29 11.42 4.30 -13.66
N PRO A 30 12.71 4.20 -13.26
CA PRO A 30 13.61 3.16 -13.76
C PRO A 30 13.07 1.75 -13.52
N ASP A 31 13.47 0.80 -14.35
CA ASP A 31 13.08 -0.59 -14.18
C ASP A 31 13.72 -1.20 -12.92
N TYR A 32 12.88 -1.80 -12.08
CA TYR A 32 13.28 -2.66 -10.97
C TYR A 32 13.04 -4.12 -11.39
N PRO A 33 13.96 -5.05 -11.08
CA PRO A 33 13.81 -6.44 -11.49
C PRO A 33 12.64 -7.11 -10.78
N ALA A 34 11.97 -8.01 -11.49
CA ALA A 34 11.01 -8.93 -10.90
C ALA A 34 11.74 -10.21 -10.47
N ASP A 35 11.87 -10.41 -9.17
CA ASP A 35 12.49 -11.58 -8.57
C ASP A 35 11.50 -12.76 -8.59
N ARG A 36 11.90 -13.90 -9.14
CA ARG A 36 11.07 -15.11 -9.09
C ARG A 36 11.14 -15.73 -7.71
N VAL A 37 10.02 -15.77 -6.97
CA VAL A 37 9.95 -16.33 -5.61
C VAL A 37 9.40 -17.75 -5.58
N ALA A 38 8.60 -18.13 -6.60
CA ALA A 38 8.11 -19.49 -6.81
C ALA A 38 7.81 -19.71 -8.30
N GLU A 39 7.29 -20.88 -8.67
CA GLU A 39 6.83 -21.13 -10.03
C GLU A 39 5.72 -20.14 -10.39
N ASN A 40 5.93 -19.36 -11.47
CA ASN A 40 5.00 -18.35 -11.97
C ASN A 40 4.63 -17.22 -10.99
N VAL A 41 5.37 -17.05 -9.88
CA VAL A 41 5.16 -15.99 -8.89
C VAL A 41 6.40 -15.09 -8.79
N TYR A 42 6.19 -13.79 -8.93
CA TYR A 42 7.25 -12.79 -9.00
C TYR A 42 6.95 -11.62 -8.06
N VAL A 43 7.99 -11.02 -7.51
CA VAL A 43 7.94 -9.83 -6.64
C VAL A 43 8.92 -8.79 -7.14
N ILE A 44 8.49 -7.54 -7.21
CA ILE A 44 9.37 -6.41 -7.48
C ILE A 44 9.62 -5.71 -6.13
N HIS A 45 10.79 -5.96 -5.53
CA HIS A 45 11.10 -5.37 -4.23
C HIS A 45 11.44 -3.88 -4.37
N GLY A 46 10.57 -3.03 -3.83
CA GLY A 46 10.82 -1.59 -3.76
C GLY A 46 11.94 -1.23 -2.77
N PRO A 47 12.57 -0.07 -2.93
CA PRO A 47 13.55 0.43 -1.97
C PRO A 47 12.88 0.73 -0.63
N LEU A 48 13.53 0.36 0.48
CA LEU A 48 13.04 0.68 1.82
C LEU A 48 13.16 2.18 2.11
N GLY A 49 12.28 2.69 2.95
CA GLY A 49 12.25 4.06 3.43
C GLY A 49 10.95 4.78 3.08
N VAL A 50 10.92 6.09 3.32
CA VAL A 50 9.76 6.95 3.04
C VAL A 50 9.73 7.42 1.58
N PRO A 51 8.57 7.88 1.06
CA PRO A 51 8.49 8.53 -0.23
C PRO A 51 9.50 9.68 -0.34
N SER A 52 10.14 9.81 -1.49
CA SER A 52 11.16 10.84 -1.74
C SER A 52 11.31 11.11 -3.23
N VAL A 53 12.00 12.19 -3.58
CA VAL A 53 12.40 12.48 -4.97
C VAL A 53 13.22 11.33 -5.55
N LYS A 54 14.09 10.71 -4.74
CA LYS A 54 15.01 9.64 -5.18
C LYS A 54 14.27 8.37 -5.60
N ASN A 55 13.26 7.93 -4.83
CA ASN A 55 12.47 6.74 -5.14
C ASN A 55 11.19 7.05 -5.91
N GLN A 56 10.91 8.33 -6.18
CA GLN A 56 9.70 8.79 -6.88
C GLN A 56 8.40 8.21 -6.27
N GLY A 57 8.40 8.01 -4.94
CA GLY A 57 7.28 7.40 -4.21
C GLY A 57 7.21 5.88 -4.29
N PHE A 58 7.99 5.21 -5.13
CA PHE A 58 8.03 3.75 -5.20
C PHE A 58 8.78 3.16 -4.00
N MET A 59 8.11 2.30 -3.22
CA MET A 59 8.69 1.73 -2.00
C MET A 59 8.04 0.41 -1.55
N ASN A 60 6.86 0.05 -2.09
CA ASN A 60 6.17 -1.21 -1.79
C ASN A 60 6.72 -2.39 -2.62
N ASN A 61 6.14 -3.56 -2.44
CA ASN A 61 6.46 -4.79 -3.16
C ASN A 61 5.34 -5.20 -4.13
N PRO A 62 5.22 -4.62 -5.33
CA PRO A 62 4.33 -5.15 -6.34
C PRO A 62 4.66 -6.61 -6.64
N ALA A 63 3.63 -7.46 -6.64
CA ALA A 63 3.82 -8.87 -6.92
C ALA A 63 2.81 -9.34 -7.97
N PHE A 64 3.18 -10.36 -8.77
CA PHE A 64 2.27 -10.91 -9.75
C PHE A 64 2.41 -12.42 -9.94
N VAL A 65 1.29 -13.03 -10.32
CA VAL A 65 1.17 -14.45 -10.60
C VAL A 65 0.77 -14.62 -12.05
N ILE A 66 1.53 -15.41 -12.80
CA ILE A 66 1.21 -15.74 -14.19
C ILE A 66 0.38 -17.02 -14.18
N GLY A 67 -0.92 -16.88 -14.44
CA GLY A 67 -1.84 -18.00 -14.57
C GLY A 67 -1.96 -18.50 -16.02
N ASP A 68 -2.90 -19.42 -16.26
CA ASP A 68 -3.09 -20.05 -17.58
C ASP A 68 -3.62 -19.09 -18.66
N LYS A 69 -4.39 -18.09 -18.26
CA LYS A 69 -5.13 -17.19 -19.17
C LYS A 69 -4.95 -15.72 -18.88
N GLY A 70 -4.09 -15.35 -17.93
CA GLY A 70 -3.87 -13.97 -17.54
C GLY A 70 -2.95 -13.85 -16.34
N VAL A 71 -2.59 -12.62 -16.04
CA VAL A 71 -1.75 -12.25 -14.90
C VAL A 71 -2.62 -11.66 -13.81
N ILE A 72 -2.39 -12.09 -12.58
CA ILE A 72 -2.98 -11.50 -11.36
C ILE A 72 -1.90 -10.65 -10.72
N LEU A 73 -2.21 -9.40 -10.39
CA LEU A 73 -1.29 -8.42 -9.82
C LEU A 73 -1.73 -8.07 -8.40
N ILE A 74 -0.80 -7.98 -7.49
CA ILE A 74 -1.02 -7.59 -6.09
C ILE A 74 -0.25 -6.29 -5.84
N ASP A 75 -0.94 -5.27 -5.31
CA ASP A 75 -0.39 -3.97 -4.91
C ASP A 75 0.51 -3.31 -5.97
N PRO A 76 -0.04 -2.84 -7.08
CA PRO A 76 0.73 -2.38 -8.25
C PRO A 76 1.65 -1.19 -8.00
N GLY A 77 1.48 -0.46 -6.88
CA GLY A 77 2.40 0.61 -6.50
C GLY A 77 1.76 1.99 -6.32
N SER A 78 2.61 2.97 -6.15
CA SER A 78 2.33 4.32 -5.63
C SER A 78 1.90 5.36 -6.67
N SER A 79 1.99 5.06 -7.95
CA SER A 79 1.73 6.04 -9.01
C SER A 79 1.52 5.38 -10.36
N VAL A 80 0.96 6.13 -11.30
CA VAL A 80 0.83 5.68 -12.69
C VAL A 80 2.20 5.29 -13.28
N GLN A 81 3.28 6.01 -12.91
CA GLN A 81 4.64 5.72 -13.37
C GLN A 81 5.15 4.38 -12.82
N THR A 82 4.82 4.09 -11.54
CA THR A 82 5.14 2.77 -10.93
C THR A 82 4.40 1.66 -11.65
N GLY A 83 3.10 1.81 -11.91
CA GLY A 83 2.31 0.82 -12.63
C GLY A 83 2.82 0.55 -14.04
N GLU A 84 3.28 1.58 -14.76
CA GLU A 84 3.92 1.41 -16.06
C GLU A 84 5.23 0.62 -15.96
N MET A 85 6.02 0.86 -14.92
CA MET A 85 7.23 0.08 -14.66
C MET A 85 6.87 -1.39 -14.40
N VAL A 86 5.87 -1.66 -13.55
CA VAL A 86 5.38 -3.01 -13.27
C VAL A 86 4.90 -3.70 -14.56
N LEU A 87 4.12 -3.03 -15.40
CA LEU A 87 3.68 -3.56 -16.69
C LEU A 87 4.86 -3.87 -17.63
N ARG A 88 5.92 -3.05 -17.63
CA ARG A 88 7.13 -3.37 -18.39
C ARG A 88 7.81 -4.64 -17.89
N GLN A 89 7.84 -4.89 -16.57
CA GLN A 89 8.41 -6.13 -16.03
C GLN A 89 7.55 -7.33 -16.37
N ILE A 90 6.23 -7.25 -16.24
CA ILE A 90 5.29 -8.32 -16.61
C ILE A 90 5.51 -8.71 -18.09
N ARG A 91 5.57 -7.72 -19.01
CA ARG A 91 5.73 -7.96 -20.46
C ARG A 91 7.06 -8.62 -20.84
N LYS A 92 8.08 -8.57 -19.99
CA LYS A 92 9.35 -9.32 -20.19
C LYS A 92 9.18 -10.81 -19.91
N LEU A 93 8.15 -11.21 -19.16
CA LEU A 93 7.95 -12.57 -18.67
C LEU A 93 6.70 -13.24 -19.23
N SER A 94 5.70 -12.45 -19.66
CA SER A 94 4.43 -12.95 -20.18
C SER A 94 3.80 -11.98 -21.18
N GLU A 95 3.18 -12.54 -22.23
CA GLU A 95 2.34 -11.78 -23.16
C GLU A 95 0.86 -11.79 -22.76
N LEU A 96 0.50 -12.50 -21.70
CA LEU A 96 -0.87 -12.60 -21.20
C LEU A 96 -1.34 -11.25 -20.60
N PRO A 97 -2.64 -10.91 -20.75
CA PRO A 97 -3.18 -9.70 -20.16
C PRO A 97 -3.21 -9.75 -18.63
N VAL A 98 -3.13 -8.60 -17.97
CA VAL A 98 -3.50 -8.49 -16.55
C VAL A 98 -5.03 -8.55 -16.47
N VAL A 99 -5.56 -9.55 -15.77
CA VAL A 99 -7.00 -9.81 -15.66
C VAL A 99 -7.58 -9.48 -14.29
N ALA A 100 -6.72 -9.42 -13.27
CA ALA A 100 -7.11 -9.03 -11.92
C ALA A 100 -6.00 -8.25 -11.21
N VAL A 101 -6.41 -7.32 -10.36
CA VAL A 101 -5.56 -6.62 -9.39
C VAL A 101 -6.16 -6.83 -8.01
N PHE A 102 -5.33 -7.08 -7.01
CA PHE A 102 -5.70 -7.06 -5.60
C PHE A 102 -4.97 -5.91 -4.91
N ASN A 103 -5.72 -5.06 -4.22
CA ASN A 103 -5.17 -4.05 -3.34
C ASN A 103 -5.34 -4.52 -1.90
N THR A 104 -4.22 -4.66 -1.19
CA THR A 104 -4.25 -5.13 0.19
C THR A 104 -4.93 -4.15 1.12
N HIS A 105 -4.69 -2.84 0.96
CA HIS A 105 -5.25 -1.83 1.84
C HIS A 105 -5.27 -0.41 1.22
N ILE A 106 -5.73 0.57 2.00
CA ILE A 106 -6.02 1.95 1.57
C ILE A 106 -4.78 2.81 1.29
N HIS A 107 -3.58 2.48 1.80
CA HIS A 107 -2.41 3.35 1.63
C HIS A 107 -1.99 3.46 0.17
N GLY A 108 -1.78 4.69 -0.29
CA GLY A 108 -1.67 5.01 -1.72
C GLY A 108 -0.48 4.37 -2.44
N ASP A 109 0.57 4.01 -1.72
CA ASP A 109 1.72 3.31 -2.29
C ASP A 109 1.42 1.87 -2.71
N HIS A 110 0.24 1.34 -2.39
CA HIS A 110 -0.21 0.00 -2.79
C HIS A 110 -1.18 0.00 -3.98
N TRP A 111 -1.90 1.11 -4.27
CA TRP A 111 -2.97 1.06 -5.25
C TRP A 111 -3.04 2.22 -6.26
N PHE A 112 -2.32 3.32 -6.09
CA PHE A 112 -2.40 4.42 -7.06
C PHE A 112 -1.92 4.03 -8.45
N ALA A 113 -1.11 2.99 -8.57
CA ALA A 113 -0.72 2.42 -9.85
C ALA A 113 -1.85 1.65 -10.57
N ASN A 114 -3.02 1.44 -9.94
CA ASN A 114 -4.21 0.87 -10.58
C ASN A 114 -4.54 1.59 -11.89
N GLN A 115 -4.32 2.91 -11.95
CA GLN A 115 -4.55 3.71 -13.16
C GLN A 115 -3.80 3.14 -14.37
N ALA A 116 -2.50 2.88 -14.26
CA ALA A 116 -1.71 2.37 -15.39
C ALA A 116 -2.21 1.00 -15.86
N ILE A 117 -2.69 0.19 -14.92
CA ILE A 117 -3.24 -1.13 -15.23
C ILE A 117 -4.59 -0.99 -15.92
N HIS A 118 -5.47 -0.16 -15.40
CA HIS A 118 -6.79 0.13 -16.00
C HIS A 118 -6.66 0.79 -17.38
N ASP A 119 -5.71 1.72 -17.56
CA ASP A 119 -5.46 2.35 -18.86
C ASP A 119 -5.01 1.32 -19.92
N ALA A 120 -4.23 0.31 -19.49
CA ALA A 120 -3.78 -0.77 -20.39
C ALA A 120 -4.84 -1.88 -20.59
N TYR A 121 -5.66 -2.14 -19.58
CA TYR A 121 -6.68 -3.21 -19.53
C TYR A 121 -7.98 -2.67 -18.89
N PRO A 122 -8.83 -1.96 -19.65
CA PRO A 122 -10.01 -1.28 -19.10
C PRO A 122 -11.03 -2.20 -18.40
N ASP A 123 -11.09 -3.47 -18.77
CA ASP A 123 -11.98 -4.47 -18.18
C ASP A 123 -11.37 -5.22 -16.98
N VAL A 124 -10.20 -4.79 -16.48
CA VAL A 124 -9.51 -5.44 -15.36
C VAL A 124 -10.38 -5.41 -14.09
N ALA A 125 -10.53 -6.56 -13.44
CA ALA A 125 -11.18 -6.64 -12.13
C ALA A 125 -10.19 -6.18 -11.04
N ILE A 126 -10.55 -5.14 -10.28
CA ILE A 126 -9.73 -4.61 -9.19
C ILE A 126 -10.42 -4.95 -7.87
N TYR A 127 -9.81 -5.82 -7.09
CA TYR A 127 -10.31 -6.31 -5.81
C TYR A 127 -9.70 -5.52 -4.65
N GLY A 128 -10.51 -5.29 -3.62
CA GLY A 128 -10.08 -4.74 -2.34
C GLY A 128 -11.19 -4.92 -1.32
N HIS A 129 -10.87 -4.78 -0.03
CA HIS A 129 -11.89 -4.88 1.02
C HIS A 129 -12.92 -3.75 0.90
N GLU A 130 -14.15 -4.00 1.31
CA GLU A 130 -15.23 -3.00 1.24
C GLU A 130 -14.89 -1.73 2.05
N GLU A 131 -14.20 -1.88 3.18
CA GLU A 131 -13.75 -0.73 3.98
C GLU A 131 -12.77 0.17 3.21
N MET A 132 -11.90 -0.38 2.37
CA MET A 132 -11.05 0.41 1.49
C MET A 132 -11.88 1.33 0.58
N ARG A 133 -12.93 0.79 -0.05
CA ARG A 133 -13.84 1.58 -0.90
C ARG A 133 -14.53 2.69 -0.13
N LYS A 134 -14.97 2.41 1.11
CA LYS A 134 -15.56 3.43 2.00
C LYS A 134 -14.57 4.54 2.37
N LEU A 135 -13.32 4.18 2.61
CA LEU A 135 -12.25 5.13 2.94
C LEU A 135 -11.89 6.02 1.73
N VAL A 136 -11.82 5.45 0.53
CA VAL A 136 -11.65 6.25 -0.72
C VAL A 136 -12.76 7.27 -0.86
N LEU A 137 -14.03 6.89 -0.66
CA LEU A 137 -15.18 7.80 -0.73
C LEU A 137 -15.12 8.91 0.34
N LYS A 138 -14.42 8.72 1.45
CA LYS A 138 -14.16 9.74 2.47
C LYS A 138 -12.96 10.64 2.16
N GLY A 139 -12.28 10.43 1.03
CA GLY A 139 -11.15 11.24 0.56
C GLY A 139 -9.79 10.84 1.16
N GLU A 140 -9.65 9.63 1.72
CA GLU A 140 -8.35 9.15 2.24
C GLU A 140 -7.32 9.03 1.12
N GLY A 141 -7.70 8.56 -0.07
CA GLY A 141 -6.82 8.51 -1.23
C GLY A 141 -6.26 9.89 -1.57
N GLN A 142 -7.12 10.91 -1.68
CA GLN A 142 -6.68 12.27 -1.98
C GLN A 142 -5.66 12.81 -0.96
N ARG A 143 -5.87 12.57 0.35
CA ARG A 143 -4.91 12.98 1.39
C ARG A 143 -3.56 12.29 1.25
N PHE A 144 -3.59 11.01 0.88
CA PHE A 144 -2.37 10.24 0.61
C PHE A 144 -1.63 10.78 -0.62
N PHE A 145 -2.37 11.04 -1.70
CA PHE A 145 -1.82 11.60 -2.92
C PHE A 145 -1.14 12.97 -2.70
N GLU A 146 -1.78 13.88 -1.97
CA GLU A 146 -1.18 15.18 -1.62
C GLU A 146 0.11 15.03 -0.82
N THR A 147 0.18 14.02 0.05
CA THR A 147 1.39 13.71 0.80
C THR A 147 2.49 13.18 -0.12
N LEU A 148 2.18 12.26 -1.02
CA LEU A 148 3.13 11.76 -2.02
C LEU A 148 3.63 12.89 -2.92
N MET A 149 2.73 13.72 -3.45
CA MET A 149 3.10 14.89 -4.27
C MET A 149 4.11 15.78 -3.56
N ARG A 150 3.88 16.09 -2.28
CA ARG A 150 4.77 16.93 -1.48
C ARG A 150 6.12 16.26 -1.24
N MET A 151 6.13 14.97 -0.83
CA MET A 151 7.36 14.25 -0.47
C MET A 151 8.23 13.91 -1.68
N THR A 152 7.63 13.79 -2.86
CA THR A 152 8.34 13.46 -4.12
C THR A 152 8.58 14.67 -5.01
N GLU A 153 8.26 15.89 -4.52
CA GLU A 153 8.34 17.15 -5.30
C GLU A 153 7.63 17.02 -6.66
N GLY A 154 6.46 16.36 -6.64
CA GLY A 154 5.62 16.19 -7.83
C GLY A 154 6.00 15.02 -8.75
N ALA A 155 6.93 14.16 -8.38
CA ALA A 155 7.32 13.02 -9.23
C ALA A 155 6.18 12.04 -9.53
N VAL A 156 5.12 12.00 -8.71
CA VAL A 156 3.91 11.19 -8.93
C VAL A 156 2.81 11.93 -9.71
N ALA A 157 3.10 13.12 -10.24
CA ALA A 157 2.12 13.91 -10.97
C ALA A 157 1.52 13.15 -12.17
N GLY A 158 0.25 13.41 -12.45
CA GLY A 158 -0.52 12.72 -13.48
C GLY A 158 -1.18 11.42 -13.02
N THR A 159 -0.98 11.03 -11.75
CA THR A 159 -1.68 9.89 -11.15
C THR A 159 -3.10 10.27 -10.77
N LEU A 160 -4.06 9.41 -11.14
CA LEU A 160 -5.47 9.52 -10.80
C LEU A 160 -5.90 8.30 -9.96
N GLU A 161 -6.86 8.50 -9.09
CA GLU A 161 -7.43 7.41 -8.30
C GLU A 161 -8.30 6.49 -9.17
N VAL A 162 -7.97 5.20 -9.16
CA VAL A 162 -8.79 4.13 -9.74
C VAL A 162 -9.04 3.11 -8.63
N PRO A 163 -10.13 3.28 -7.86
CA PRO A 163 -10.43 2.43 -6.70
C PRO A 163 -10.85 1.02 -7.11
N PRO A 164 -10.82 0.04 -6.17
CA PRO A 164 -11.37 -1.28 -6.40
C PRO A 164 -12.81 -1.26 -6.88
N ASN A 165 -13.12 -2.07 -7.91
CA ASN A 165 -14.46 -2.26 -8.48
C ASN A 165 -15.10 -3.60 -8.07
N GLN A 166 -14.34 -4.49 -7.42
CA GLN A 166 -14.76 -5.75 -6.86
C GLN A 166 -14.46 -5.79 -5.36
N SER A 167 -15.25 -6.53 -4.58
CA SER A 167 -15.03 -6.76 -3.15
C SER A 167 -14.28 -8.06 -2.92
N ALA A 168 -13.37 -8.06 -1.93
CA ALA A 168 -12.72 -9.23 -1.40
C ALA A 168 -12.90 -9.24 0.13
N ALA A 169 -13.44 -10.34 0.68
CA ALA A 169 -13.76 -10.47 2.09
C ALA A 169 -13.09 -11.70 2.71
N HIS A 170 -12.99 -11.72 4.03
CA HIS A 170 -12.46 -12.89 4.76
C HIS A 170 -13.22 -14.17 4.40
N GLY A 171 -12.47 -15.22 4.07
CA GLY A 171 -12.99 -16.53 3.69
C GLY A 171 -13.39 -16.68 2.23
N ASP A 172 -13.26 -15.63 1.42
CA ASP A 172 -13.48 -15.76 -0.03
C ASP A 172 -12.45 -16.70 -0.66
N GLU A 173 -12.91 -17.62 -1.48
CA GLU A 173 -12.10 -18.47 -2.36
C GLU A 173 -12.37 -18.06 -3.81
N LEU A 174 -11.36 -17.57 -4.49
CA LEU A 174 -11.46 -17.10 -5.86
C LEU A 174 -10.58 -17.95 -6.76
N THR A 175 -11.08 -18.32 -7.95
CA THR A 175 -10.26 -18.93 -9.00
C THR A 175 -10.21 -18.01 -10.21
N ILE A 176 -9.05 -17.40 -10.45
CA ILE A 176 -8.83 -16.45 -11.52
C ILE A 176 -7.67 -16.92 -12.39
N ALA A 177 -7.87 -16.99 -13.70
CA ALA A 177 -6.86 -17.45 -14.66
C ALA A 177 -6.20 -18.82 -14.30
N GLY A 178 -6.95 -19.72 -13.64
CA GLY A 178 -6.46 -21.02 -13.19
C GLY A 178 -5.72 -21.01 -11.85
N VAL A 179 -5.60 -19.85 -11.20
CA VAL A 179 -4.98 -19.70 -9.87
C VAL A 179 -6.06 -19.60 -8.80
N THR A 180 -5.95 -20.38 -7.73
CA THR A 180 -6.83 -20.29 -6.56
C THR A 180 -6.21 -19.34 -5.54
N LEU A 181 -7.04 -18.41 -5.03
CA LEU A 181 -6.67 -17.44 -4.02
C LEU A 181 -7.65 -17.56 -2.84
N HIS A 182 -7.13 -17.52 -1.62
CA HIS A 182 -7.92 -17.39 -0.40
C HIS A 182 -7.69 -16.01 0.21
N ILE A 183 -8.75 -15.36 0.66
CA ILE A 183 -8.67 -14.03 1.25
C ILE A 183 -8.77 -14.15 2.78
N LEU A 184 -7.78 -13.58 3.47
CA LEU A 184 -7.76 -13.43 4.90
C LEU A 184 -7.93 -11.95 5.25
N PHE A 185 -8.64 -11.66 6.32
CA PHE A 185 -8.86 -10.30 6.81
C PHE A 185 -9.00 -10.31 8.33
N GLU A 186 -8.31 -9.37 8.98
CA GLU A 186 -8.48 -9.08 10.40
C GLU A 186 -8.78 -7.58 10.54
N PRO A 187 -9.86 -7.20 11.26
CA PRO A 187 -10.24 -5.80 11.36
C PRO A 187 -9.24 -4.97 12.17
N LYS A 188 -9.04 -3.73 11.77
CA LYS A 188 -8.17 -2.74 12.44
C LYS A 188 -6.71 -3.21 12.59
N ALA A 189 -6.18 -3.93 11.63
CA ALA A 189 -4.81 -4.40 11.63
C ALA A 189 -3.82 -3.24 11.37
N HIS A 190 -3.06 -3.23 10.28
CA HIS A 190 -2.22 -2.09 9.89
C HIS A 190 -3.08 -0.88 9.48
N SER A 191 -4.23 -1.14 8.87
CA SER A 191 -5.30 -0.18 8.58
C SER A 191 -6.68 -0.80 8.90
N TYR A 192 -7.75 -0.16 8.47
CA TYR A 192 -9.11 -0.71 8.59
C TYR A 192 -9.48 -1.64 7.42
N SER A 193 -8.61 -1.84 6.45
CA SER A 193 -8.95 -2.47 5.17
C SER A 193 -8.00 -3.59 4.71
N ASP A 194 -7.13 -4.07 5.61
CA ASP A 194 -6.02 -4.95 5.23
C ASP A 194 -6.49 -6.37 4.93
N ILE A 195 -6.45 -6.77 3.65
CA ILE A 195 -6.57 -8.17 3.26
C ILE A 195 -5.18 -8.77 3.06
N MET A 196 -5.07 -10.05 3.37
CA MET A 196 -3.94 -10.90 2.98
C MET A 196 -4.43 -11.90 1.94
N ILE A 197 -3.57 -12.28 1.00
CA ILE A 197 -3.93 -13.16 -0.12
C ILE A 197 -3.06 -14.41 -0.06
N GLU A 198 -3.68 -15.56 0.18
CA GLU A 198 -3.01 -16.84 0.17
C GLU A 198 -3.12 -17.51 -1.21
N LEU A 199 -2.02 -18.06 -1.69
CA LEU A 199 -1.97 -19.01 -2.80
C LEU A 199 -1.71 -20.41 -2.22
N PRO A 200 -2.75 -21.20 -1.92
CA PRO A 200 -2.59 -22.43 -1.15
C PRO A 200 -1.77 -23.50 -1.88
N GLN A 201 -1.88 -23.58 -3.23
CA GLN A 201 -1.13 -24.55 -4.02
C GLN A 201 0.37 -24.22 -4.07
N GLN A 202 0.73 -22.93 -4.10
CA GLN A 202 2.11 -22.44 -4.10
C GLN A 202 2.66 -22.29 -2.70
N ARG A 203 1.83 -22.41 -1.66
CA ARG A 203 2.18 -22.17 -0.24
C ARG A 203 2.76 -20.79 -0.01
N ILE A 204 2.13 -19.77 -0.60
CA ILE A 204 2.54 -18.36 -0.51
C ILE A 204 1.45 -17.55 0.17
N LEU A 205 1.86 -16.59 1.01
CA LEU A 205 0.96 -15.60 1.58
C LEU A 205 1.51 -14.18 1.36
N PHE A 206 0.72 -13.36 0.67
CA PHE A 206 0.93 -11.92 0.57
C PHE A 206 0.32 -11.25 1.78
N LEU A 207 1.12 -10.53 2.55
CA LEU A 207 0.77 -10.00 3.86
C LEU A 207 0.30 -8.55 3.83
N GLY A 208 0.55 -7.82 2.72
CA GLY A 208 0.43 -6.37 2.73
C GLY A 208 1.29 -5.77 3.85
N ASP A 209 0.86 -4.64 4.38
CA ASP A 209 1.58 -3.93 5.44
C ASP A 209 1.28 -4.45 6.86
N ASN A 210 0.48 -5.53 6.98
CA ASN A 210 0.42 -6.27 8.25
C ASN A 210 1.81 -6.74 8.69
N VAL A 211 2.73 -6.89 7.73
CA VAL A 211 4.14 -7.20 7.99
C VAL A 211 5.05 -6.35 7.09
N MET A 212 6.04 -5.76 7.70
CA MET A 212 7.16 -5.09 7.02
C MET A 212 8.47 -5.73 7.41
N SER A 213 9.25 -6.19 6.43
CA SER A 213 10.53 -6.85 6.69
C SER A 213 11.64 -5.82 6.83
N LYS A 214 12.27 -5.77 8.01
CA LYS A 214 13.39 -4.84 8.32
C LYS A 214 13.05 -3.35 8.12
N ARG A 215 11.80 -2.99 8.32
CA ARG A 215 11.31 -1.61 8.28
C ARG A 215 10.27 -1.40 9.38
N LEU A 216 10.26 -0.20 9.96
CA LEU A 216 9.22 0.24 10.87
C LEU A 216 8.33 1.28 10.17
N GLY A 217 7.14 0.86 9.76
CA GLY A 217 6.15 1.72 9.10
C GLY A 217 5.38 2.62 10.07
N GLN A 218 4.40 3.34 9.57
CA GLN A 218 3.45 4.09 10.39
C GLN A 218 2.29 3.19 10.80
N MET A 219 1.76 3.38 12.02
CA MET A 219 0.63 2.63 12.60
C MET A 219 -0.58 3.52 12.90
N ASP A 220 -0.69 4.65 12.22
CA ASP A 220 -1.72 5.68 12.49
C ASP A 220 -3.13 5.28 12.08
N SER A 221 -3.25 4.30 11.19
CA SER A 221 -4.52 3.90 10.57
C SER A 221 -5.06 2.58 11.10
N GLY A 222 -4.38 1.93 12.04
CA GLY A 222 -4.76 0.63 12.60
C GLY A 222 -4.60 0.55 14.10
N THR A 223 -4.40 -0.67 14.62
CA THR A 223 -4.15 -0.94 16.03
C THR A 223 -3.06 -2.00 16.20
N PHE A 224 -2.35 -1.97 17.32
CA PHE A 224 -1.36 -3.01 17.64
C PHE A 224 -2.02 -4.36 17.85
N ASN A 225 -3.16 -4.40 18.56
CA ASN A 225 -3.92 -5.65 18.77
C ASN A 225 -4.39 -6.27 17.45
N GLY A 226 -5.00 -5.47 16.58
CA GLY A 226 -5.48 -5.96 15.30
C GLY A 226 -4.34 -6.42 14.41
N ASN A 227 -3.19 -5.72 14.41
CA ASN A 227 -2.04 -6.12 13.61
C ASN A 227 -1.38 -7.41 14.16
N ILE A 228 -1.28 -7.57 15.49
CA ILE A 228 -0.84 -8.82 16.12
C ILE A 228 -1.76 -9.96 15.71
N ALA A 229 -3.09 -9.79 15.85
CA ALA A 229 -4.07 -10.80 15.46
C ALA A 229 -3.99 -11.16 13.96
N ALA A 230 -3.78 -10.17 13.08
CA ALA A 230 -3.60 -10.43 11.65
C ALA A 230 -2.36 -11.28 11.36
N ILE A 231 -1.24 -11.04 12.07
CA ILE A 231 -0.03 -11.84 11.91
C ILE A 231 -0.22 -13.24 12.48
N GLU A 232 -0.90 -13.39 13.63
CA GLU A 232 -1.24 -14.69 14.21
C GLU A 232 -2.10 -15.50 13.22
N LEU A 233 -3.14 -14.88 12.63
CA LEU A 233 -3.95 -15.49 11.58
C LEU A 233 -3.10 -15.90 10.36
N ALA A 234 -2.16 -15.06 9.93
CA ALA A 234 -1.23 -15.40 8.86
C ALA A 234 -0.35 -16.61 9.19
N LEU A 235 0.07 -16.75 10.44
CA LEU A 235 0.90 -17.86 10.91
C LEU A 235 0.15 -19.18 11.08
N GLU A 236 -1.19 -19.16 11.11
CA GLU A 236 -2.04 -20.36 11.05
C GLU A 236 -2.10 -20.98 9.65
N SER A 237 -1.75 -20.18 8.61
CA SER A 237 -1.70 -20.68 7.23
C SER A 237 -0.59 -21.73 7.04
N ARG A 238 -0.70 -22.49 5.93
CA ARG A 238 0.34 -23.44 5.53
C ARG A 238 1.40 -22.83 4.61
N ALA A 239 1.48 -21.51 4.55
CA ALA A 239 2.45 -20.82 3.72
C ALA A 239 3.90 -21.14 4.17
N GLU A 240 4.79 -21.25 3.20
CA GLU A 240 6.23 -21.39 3.37
C GLU A 240 6.98 -20.15 2.91
N ILE A 241 6.32 -19.36 2.05
CA ILE A 241 6.85 -18.11 1.52
C ILE A 241 5.90 -16.99 1.94
N TYR A 242 6.43 -16.00 2.61
CA TYR A 242 5.72 -14.83 3.08
C TYR A 242 6.24 -13.59 2.37
N ILE A 243 5.33 -12.85 1.73
CA ILE A 243 5.65 -11.64 0.95
C ILE A 243 5.07 -10.44 1.71
N PRO A 244 5.92 -9.65 2.39
CA PRO A 244 5.49 -8.45 3.10
C PRO A 244 5.20 -7.31 2.12
N GLY A 245 4.43 -6.30 2.54
CA GLY A 245 4.19 -5.11 1.73
C GLY A 245 5.46 -4.31 1.43
N HIS A 246 6.43 -4.36 2.33
CA HIS A 246 7.75 -3.73 2.19
C HIS A 246 8.86 -4.65 2.68
N GLY A 247 10.03 -4.56 2.02
CA GLY A 247 11.23 -5.31 2.39
C GLY A 247 11.31 -6.69 1.75
N ARG A 248 12.15 -7.57 2.27
CA ARG A 248 12.45 -8.83 1.61
C ARG A 248 11.41 -9.92 1.89
N THR A 249 11.07 -10.65 0.84
CA THR A 249 10.38 -11.94 0.92
C THR A 249 11.23 -12.95 1.68
N GLY A 250 10.59 -13.82 2.46
CA GLY A 250 11.27 -14.87 3.23
C GLY A 250 10.34 -15.98 3.66
N GLY A 251 10.78 -16.78 4.62
CA GLY A 251 9.99 -17.83 5.25
C GLY A 251 9.18 -17.29 6.44
N ARG A 252 8.82 -18.23 7.33
CA ARG A 252 8.01 -17.95 8.53
C ARG A 252 8.67 -16.91 9.48
N GLU A 253 9.99 -16.78 9.44
CA GLU A 253 10.74 -15.81 10.22
C GLU A 253 10.36 -14.35 9.91
N VAL A 254 9.82 -14.06 8.71
CA VAL A 254 9.41 -12.70 8.32
C VAL A 254 8.24 -12.21 9.17
N PRO A 255 7.07 -12.89 9.21
CA PRO A 255 5.98 -12.48 10.10
C PRO A 255 6.32 -12.68 11.59
N GLU A 256 7.06 -13.73 11.98
CA GLU A 256 7.43 -13.98 13.38
C GLU A 256 8.30 -12.85 13.95
N THR A 257 9.25 -12.32 13.17
CA THR A 257 10.10 -11.21 13.63
C THR A 257 9.31 -9.91 13.80
N TYR A 258 8.35 -9.64 12.94
CA TYR A 258 7.50 -8.45 13.07
C TYR A 258 6.51 -8.58 14.22
N LEU A 259 5.96 -9.79 14.44
CA LEU A 259 5.13 -10.13 15.59
C LEU A 259 5.90 -9.93 16.91
N ASP A 260 7.16 -10.39 16.97
CA ASP A 260 8.03 -10.17 18.14
C ASP A 260 8.22 -8.69 18.45
N TYR A 261 8.40 -7.85 17.41
CA TYR A 261 8.48 -6.41 17.60
C TYR A 261 7.19 -5.83 18.20
N LEU A 262 6.04 -6.09 17.60
CA LEU A 262 4.75 -5.52 18.03
C LEU A 262 4.38 -6.00 19.44
N SER A 263 4.55 -7.30 19.71
CA SER A 263 4.22 -7.91 21.00
C SER A 263 5.15 -7.42 22.11
N SER A 264 6.45 -7.29 21.84
CA SER A 264 7.41 -6.72 22.79
C SER A 264 7.12 -5.27 23.12
N LEU A 265 6.84 -4.46 22.11
CA LEU A 265 6.46 -3.04 22.30
C LEU A 265 5.22 -2.95 23.20
N LYS A 266 4.15 -3.67 22.86
CA LYS A 266 2.89 -3.61 23.61
C LYS A 266 3.05 -4.10 25.05
N THR A 267 3.80 -5.19 25.26
CA THR A 267 4.08 -5.73 26.58
C THR A 267 4.83 -4.74 27.47
N GLU A 268 5.87 -4.09 26.94
CA GLU A 268 6.63 -3.10 27.70
C GLU A 268 5.80 -1.83 27.98
N VAL A 269 4.99 -1.38 27.02
CA VAL A 269 4.08 -0.25 27.23
C VAL A 269 3.08 -0.57 28.35
N ALA A 270 2.42 -1.72 28.31
CA ALA A 270 1.46 -2.14 29.35
C ALA A 270 2.11 -2.21 30.74
N LYS A 271 3.29 -2.80 30.84
CA LYS A 271 4.06 -2.89 32.10
C LYS A 271 4.36 -1.50 32.68
N HIS A 272 4.90 -0.59 31.89
CA HIS A 272 5.24 0.75 32.36
C HIS A 272 4.01 1.63 32.61
N PHE A 273 2.91 1.38 31.91
CA PHE A 273 1.63 1.99 32.18
C PHE A 273 1.11 1.62 33.58
N GLU A 274 1.18 0.31 33.97
CA GLU A 274 0.83 -0.16 35.31
C GLU A 274 1.73 0.45 36.41
N GLU A 275 2.99 0.76 36.09
CA GLU A 275 3.93 1.48 36.97
C GLU A 275 3.60 2.99 37.08
N GLY A 276 2.64 3.50 36.31
CA GLY A 276 2.18 4.88 36.31
C GLY A 276 3.05 5.86 35.50
N LEU A 277 3.92 5.34 34.59
CA LEU A 277 4.72 6.18 33.72
C LEU A 277 3.87 6.69 32.54
N SER A 278 4.09 7.94 32.15
CA SER A 278 3.58 8.47 30.87
C SER A 278 4.36 7.89 29.69
N ASP A 279 3.79 8.00 28.47
CA ASP A 279 4.42 7.56 27.24
C ASP A 279 5.82 8.19 27.02
N PHE A 280 5.99 9.43 27.41
CA PHE A 280 7.27 10.14 27.34
C PHE A 280 8.30 9.59 28.33
N GLU A 281 7.90 9.26 29.57
CA GLU A 281 8.79 8.72 30.60
C GLU A 281 9.23 7.30 30.30
N MET A 282 8.34 6.46 29.77
CA MET A 282 8.65 5.07 29.40
C MET A 282 9.46 4.95 28.11
N SER A 283 9.40 5.92 27.21
CA SER A 283 9.99 5.85 25.87
C SER A 283 11.48 5.45 25.87
N PRO A 284 12.40 6.08 26.66
CA PRO A 284 13.80 5.68 26.65
C PRO A 284 14.01 4.23 27.13
N LEU A 285 13.22 3.73 28.06
CA LEU A 285 13.31 2.38 28.60
C LEU A 285 12.88 1.34 27.56
N ILE A 286 11.78 1.63 26.85
CA ILE A 286 11.26 0.74 25.80
C ILE A 286 12.19 0.72 24.58
N VAL A 287 12.74 1.87 24.17
CA VAL A 287 13.70 1.93 23.06
C VAL A 287 14.94 1.08 23.37
N GLU A 288 15.44 1.07 24.63
CA GLU A 288 16.54 0.20 25.05
C GLU A 288 16.17 -1.28 24.92
N THR A 289 14.98 -1.68 25.41
CA THR A 289 14.48 -3.07 25.30
C THR A 289 14.32 -3.50 23.84
N LEU A 290 13.89 -2.59 22.95
CA LEU A 290 13.71 -2.85 21.53
C LEU A 290 14.98 -2.67 20.69
N SER A 291 16.14 -2.48 21.31
CA SER A 291 17.41 -2.20 20.60
C SER A 291 17.81 -3.25 19.57
N ARG A 292 17.33 -4.51 19.71
CA ARG A 292 17.53 -5.57 18.70
C ARG A 292 16.89 -5.28 17.33
N PHE A 293 15.99 -4.31 17.26
CA PHE A 293 15.34 -3.85 16.03
C PHE A 293 15.89 -2.50 15.53
N SER A 294 16.89 -1.93 16.20
CA SER A 294 17.42 -0.59 15.89
C SER A 294 18.06 -0.47 14.50
N ASP A 295 18.41 -1.60 13.87
CA ASP A 295 18.90 -1.67 12.49
C ASP A 295 17.78 -1.60 11.42
N TRP A 296 16.51 -1.62 11.84
CA TRP A 296 15.39 -1.51 10.91
C TRP A 296 15.29 -0.10 10.36
N VAL A 297 15.02 0.00 9.06
CA VAL A 297 14.80 1.29 8.41
C VAL A 297 13.62 2.02 9.08
N ASP A 298 13.78 3.31 9.31
CA ASP A 298 12.82 4.19 10.00
C ASP A 298 12.55 3.85 11.49
N PHE A 299 13.35 3.00 12.15
CA PHE A 299 13.17 2.68 13.58
C PHE A 299 13.21 3.93 14.44
N GLU A 300 14.29 4.70 14.42
CA GLU A 300 14.43 5.92 15.23
C GLU A 300 13.31 6.96 14.93
N ARG A 301 12.84 6.97 13.69
CA ARG A 301 11.79 7.89 13.26
C ARG A 301 10.43 7.54 13.84
N ASN A 302 10.11 6.26 13.95
CA ASN A 302 8.74 5.80 14.21
C ASN A 302 8.55 5.17 15.60
N VAL A 303 9.61 4.67 16.26
CA VAL A 303 9.48 3.94 17.53
C VAL A 303 8.80 4.77 18.63
N GLY A 304 9.15 6.05 18.78
CA GLY A 304 8.50 6.93 19.76
C GLY A 304 7.01 7.12 19.50
N ARG A 305 6.62 7.26 18.23
CA ARG A 305 5.20 7.34 17.85
C ARG A 305 4.46 6.04 18.11
N HIS A 306 5.10 4.88 17.85
CA HIS A 306 4.54 3.58 18.17
C HIS A 306 4.29 3.43 19.67
N ILE A 307 5.22 3.88 20.51
CA ILE A 307 5.06 3.87 21.99
C ILE A 307 3.84 4.69 22.38
N SER A 308 3.72 5.93 21.88
CA SER A 308 2.56 6.79 22.20
C SER A 308 1.24 6.20 21.72
N LEU A 309 1.18 5.61 20.52
CA LEU A 309 -0.03 4.97 20.00
C LEU A 309 -0.40 3.71 20.82
N ALA A 310 0.58 2.87 21.15
CA ALA A 310 0.37 1.70 22.00
C ALA A 310 -0.06 2.09 23.41
N TYR A 311 0.47 3.18 23.96
CA TYR A 311 0.02 3.75 25.24
C TYR A 311 -1.47 4.10 25.23
N LEU A 312 -1.93 4.81 24.20
CA LEU A 312 -3.34 5.18 24.06
C LEU A 312 -4.24 3.93 23.89
N GLU A 313 -3.74 2.89 23.21
CA GLU A 313 -4.47 1.62 23.06
C GLU A 313 -4.56 0.87 24.39
N VAL A 314 -3.48 0.77 25.16
CA VAL A 314 -3.47 0.19 26.52
C VAL A 314 -4.39 0.97 27.47
N GLU A 315 -4.34 2.29 27.44
CA GLU A 315 -5.25 3.14 28.24
C GLU A 315 -6.72 2.83 27.92
N ALA A 316 -7.07 2.76 26.62
CA ALA A 316 -8.43 2.48 26.17
C ALA A 316 -8.94 1.05 26.52
N GLU A 317 -8.05 0.09 26.76
CA GLU A 317 -8.40 -1.28 27.18
C GLU A 317 -8.81 -1.34 28.68
N LEU A 318 -8.41 -0.36 29.48
CA LEU A 318 -8.63 -0.33 30.93
C LEU A 318 -9.87 0.49 31.33
N PHE A 319 -10.45 1.27 30.42
CA PHE A 319 -11.60 2.14 30.63
C PHE A 319 -12.71 1.88 29.60
#